data_cf8b9618c3f50ce787ffd2ae722feeed
#
_entry.id   cf8b9618c3f50ce787ffd2ae722feeed
#
_cell.length_a   1.000
_cell.length_b   1.000
_cell.length_c   1.000
_cell.angle_alpha   90.00
_cell.angle_beta   90.00
_cell.angle_gamma   90.00
#
_symmetry.space_group_name_H-M   'P 1'
#
loop_
_entity.id
_entity.type
_entity.pdbx_description
1 polymer ?
#
loop_
_entity_poly.entity_id
_entity_poly.type
_entity_poly.pdbx_seq_one_letter_code
_entity_poly.pdbx_strand_id
1 'polypeptide(L)'
;MLNIFSTLKQSFINEIQVIASQHNVELTSQDLKNFTVEPIKDKKNGDIACNIAMTLIKKFSNTSLNNVELLANEIASKIIQNQDQIIIDNQKNYLIIKQISIAKAGFINISLSPKILNKIIAEIVCVEKIIFPNLGNSLKINLEYASPNPTGPIHVGHTRGSIYGDVLANLLKMVGFDVLKEYYINDAGEQILTLLRSVFARYQQVCGLEITDNYFVKFGLYPGEYLIPIAKKLFVSFSDKLLNLSEDQYFPLIRNLVVEDMIEMIKADLFALGIKHDSYFSEKKELHDKNKIHEAIEILKKQDLIYVGKLSVPMSDKGVGKSSEEYDELDQTLFRSTKFGDDIDRVVIKADSTFTYLAGDIAYALSKFQRGAKIFIMPLGYDHAGYVKRLDGVVKTLTNNQAELKIILCQMVKFVKDNKPLKMSKRAGNFITAREVIDEVGSDALRFLMLCRKNDTPFDFDLSKVVEQSKDNPIFYVQYAHARCCSVLKNAQEIFKINFSDPVELKNLCKKNIDFLDKLNDEGEIELIKKIANFLRVIEMSVQYFEPHRIAFYLQELASDFHALWNKGSENPHLKFIIKDNIDITNARLCLVFALKKVIASGLEIFSIKPSEEMK
;
A
#
# COMPACT_ATOMS: atom_id res chain seq x y z
N MET A 1 4.53 -2.61 -21.87
CA MET A 1 3.99 -3.98 -21.66
C MET A 1 2.50 -3.96 -21.91
N LEU A 2 1.98 -4.86 -22.74
CA LEU A 2 0.56 -4.99 -23.01
C LEU A 2 -0.20 -5.50 -21.77
N ASN A 3 -1.33 -4.85 -21.43
CA ASN A 3 -2.27 -5.35 -20.44
C ASN A 3 -3.46 -6.00 -21.15
N ILE A 4 -3.39 -7.32 -21.35
CA ILE A 4 -4.46 -8.07 -22.05
C ILE A 4 -5.80 -7.99 -21.35
N PHE A 5 -5.83 -7.86 -20.02
CA PHE A 5 -7.08 -7.80 -19.25
C PHE A 5 -7.81 -6.48 -19.46
N SER A 6 -7.11 -5.34 -19.41
CA SER A 6 -7.72 -4.03 -19.68
C SER A 6 -8.07 -3.88 -21.16
N THR A 7 -7.26 -4.44 -22.07
CA THR A 7 -7.58 -4.46 -23.52
C THR A 7 -8.86 -5.25 -23.78
N LEU A 8 -8.98 -6.46 -23.25
CA LEU A 8 -10.21 -7.26 -23.37
C LEU A 8 -11.39 -6.57 -22.69
N LYS A 9 -11.20 -6.00 -21.51
CA LYS A 9 -12.28 -5.26 -20.81
C LYS A 9 -12.81 -4.12 -21.66
N GLN A 10 -11.93 -3.34 -22.30
CA GLN A 10 -12.35 -2.27 -23.21
C GLN A 10 -13.09 -2.82 -24.44
N SER A 11 -12.64 -3.95 -25.03
CA SER A 11 -13.36 -4.58 -26.12
C SER A 11 -14.76 -5.02 -25.71
N PHE A 12 -14.92 -5.63 -24.53
CA PHE A 12 -16.24 -5.97 -23.99
C PHE A 12 -17.11 -4.73 -23.79
N ILE A 13 -16.57 -3.62 -23.33
CA ILE A 13 -17.30 -2.34 -23.18
C ILE A 13 -17.79 -1.85 -24.54
N ASN A 14 -16.93 -1.82 -25.54
CA ASN A 14 -17.25 -1.34 -26.87
C ASN A 14 -18.39 -2.20 -27.48
N GLU A 15 -18.25 -3.52 -27.44
CA GLU A 15 -19.25 -4.41 -28.03
C GLU A 15 -20.60 -4.36 -27.30
N ILE A 16 -20.61 -4.31 -25.97
CA ILE A 16 -21.89 -4.23 -25.23
C ILE A 16 -22.59 -2.89 -25.46
N GLN A 17 -21.86 -1.80 -25.67
CA GLN A 17 -22.46 -0.50 -26.03
C GLN A 17 -23.12 -0.56 -27.40
N VAL A 18 -22.50 -1.23 -28.38
CA VAL A 18 -23.09 -1.44 -29.71
C VAL A 18 -24.38 -2.29 -29.59
N ILE A 19 -24.32 -3.42 -28.86
CA ILE A 19 -25.49 -4.30 -28.63
C ILE A 19 -26.59 -3.52 -27.90
N ALA A 20 -26.27 -2.76 -26.87
CA ALA A 20 -27.23 -1.96 -26.11
C ALA A 20 -27.93 -0.93 -26.99
N SER A 21 -27.19 -0.24 -27.87
CA SER A 21 -27.75 0.69 -28.85
C SER A 21 -28.70 0.01 -29.84
N GLN A 22 -28.36 -1.18 -30.34
CA GLN A 22 -29.20 -1.97 -31.26
C GLN A 22 -30.52 -2.42 -30.61
N HIS A 23 -30.56 -2.58 -29.30
CA HIS A 23 -31.75 -3.02 -28.55
C HIS A 23 -32.41 -1.89 -27.74
N ASN A 24 -32.02 -0.62 -27.95
CA ASN A 24 -32.53 0.56 -27.22
C ASN A 24 -32.39 0.42 -25.69
N VAL A 25 -31.26 -0.13 -25.22
CA VAL A 25 -30.91 -0.27 -23.80
C VAL A 25 -29.96 0.83 -23.39
N GLU A 26 -30.30 1.56 -22.33
CA GLU A 26 -29.41 2.57 -21.74
C GLU A 26 -28.46 1.94 -20.70
N LEU A 27 -27.16 2.11 -20.91
CA LEU A 27 -26.10 1.70 -19.98
C LEU A 27 -25.44 2.92 -19.34
N THR A 28 -25.37 2.92 -18.02
CA THR A 28 -24.66 3.95 -17.26
C THR A 28 -23.17 3.64 -17.16
N SER A 29 -22.36 4.65 -16.85
CA SER A 29 -20.93 4.45 -16.55
C SER A 29 -20.72 3.46 -15.39
N GLN A 30 -21.66 3.38 -14.45
CA GLN A 30 -21.58 2.44 -13.33
C GLN A 30 -21.86 0.99 -13.78
N ASP A 31 -22.79 0.78 -14.70
CA ASP A 31 -23.07 -0.54 -15.29
C ASP A 31 -21.80 -1.11 -15.95
N LEU A 32 -21.06 -0.26 -16.68
CA LEU A 32 -19.83 -0.63 -17.38
C LEU A 32 -18.61 -0.85 -16.46
N LYS A 33 -18.67 -0.41 -15.21
CA LYS A 33 -17.61 -0.64 -14.23
C LYS A 33 -17.76 -1.94 -13.45
N ASN A 34 -18.98 -2.46 -13.31
CA ASN A 34 -19.32 -3.54 -12.36
C ASN A 34 -18.95 -4.95 -12.82
N PHE A 35 -18.54 -5.16 -14.07
CA PHE A 35 -18.13 -6.49 -14.53
C PHE A 35 -16.61 -6.69 -14.43
N THR A 36 -16.19 -7.94 -14.36
CA THR A 36 -14.79 -8.33 -14.20
C THR A 36 -14.29 -9.14 -15.40
N VAL A 37 -12.98 -8.99 -15.67
CA VAL A 37 -12.20 -9.81 -16.60
C VAL A 37 -11.05 -10.38 -15.79
N GLU A 38 -11.08 -11.70 -15.53
CA GLU A 38 -10.20 -12.33 -14.53
C GLU A 38 -9.58 -13.63 -15.04
N PRO A 39 -8.39 -14.02 -14.54
CA PRO A 39 -7.84 -15.34 -14.80
C PRO A 39 -8.77 -16.43 -14.26
N ILE A 40 -8.91 -17.52 -15.03
CA ILE A 40 -9.72 -18.69 -14.64
C ILE A 40 -8.88 -19.56 -13.70
N LYS A 41 -9.51 -20.07 -12.63
CA LYS A 41 -8.86 -20.99 -11.69
C LYS A 41 -8.74 -22.42 -12.26
N ASP A 42 -9.81 -22.90 -12.90
CA ASP A 42 -9.82 -24.23 -13.54
C ASP A 42 -9.44 -24.09 -15.02
N LYS A 43 -8.21 -24.45 -15.34
CA LYS A 43 -7.57 -24.34 -16.67
C LYS A 43 -8.36 -25.04 -17.80
N LYS A 44 -9.21 -26.01 -17.49
CA LYS A 44 -10.07 -26.68 -18.48
C LYS A 44 -11.07 -25.74 -19.13
N ASN A 45 -11.40 -24.64 -18.48
CA ASN A 45 -12.38 -23.68 -18.97
C ASN A 45 -11.76 -22.52 -19.78
N GLY A 46 -10.45 -22.51 -20.01
CA GLY A 46 -9.73 -21.44 -20.71
C GLY A 46 -8.79 -20.65 -19.79
N ASP A 47 -8.42 -19.44 -20.20
CA ASP A 47 -7.42 -18.61 -19.52
C ASP A 47 -8.03 -17.43 -18.78
N ILE A 48 -9.06 -16.81 -19.35
CA ILE A 48 -9.70 -15.59 -18.85
C ILE A 48 -11.22 -15.75 -18.87
N ALA A 49 -11.89 -15.33 -17.81
CA ALA A 49 -13.36 -15.28 -17.72
C ALA A 49 -13.86 -13.83 -17.63
N CYS A 50 -14.98 -13.56 -18.30
CA CYS A 50 -15.72 -12.31 -18.20
C CYS A 50 -17.16 -12.58 -17.76
N ASN A 51 -17.65 -11.82 -16.76
CA ASN A 51 -19.02 -11.95 -16.22
C ASN A 51 -19.98 -10.86 -16.71
N ILE A 52 -19.66 -10.15 -17.79
CA ILE A 52 -20.43 -8.99 -18.27
C ILE A 52 -21.90 -9.31 -18.54
N ALA A 53 -22.19 -10.45 -19.17
CA ALA A 53 -23.58 -10.86 -19.44
C ALA A 53 -24.38 -11.03 -18.15
N MET A 54 -23.79 -11.65 -17.12
CA MET A 54 -24.44 -11.85 -15.82
C MET A 54 -24.73 -10.53 -15.10
N THR A 55 -23.84 -9.57 -15.21
CA THR A 55 -24.00 -8.26 -14.52
C THR A 55 -25.04 -7.38 -15.21
N LEU A 56 -25.20 -7.51 -16.53
CA LEU A 56 -26.05 -6.63 -17.34
C LEU A 56 -27.40 -7.24 -17.74
N ILE A 57 -27.64 -8.54 -17.54
CA ILE A 57 -28.86 -9.22 -18.02
C ILE A 57 -30.17 -8.53 -17.61
N LYS A 58 -30.22 -7.95 -16.41
CA LYS A 58 -31.40 -7.22 -15.93
C LYS A 58 -31.76 -6.02 -16.82
N LYS A 59 -30.80 -5.39 -17.44
CA LYS A 59 -30.99 -4.25 -18.36
C LYS A 59 -31.60 -4.72 -19.71
N PHE A 60 -31.37 -5.97 -20.09
CA PHE A 60 -31.82 -6.57 -21.34
C PHE A 60 -33.11 -7.37 -21.19
N SER A 61 -33.77 -7.39 -20.02
CA SER A 61 -34.94 -8.18 -19.71
C SER A 61 -36.12 -7.98 -20.69
N ASN A 62 -36.25 -6.78 -21.26
CA ASN A 62 -37.33 -6.43 -22.20
C ASN A 62 -36.90 -6.50 -23.68
N THR A 63 -35.80 -7.19 -23.99
CA THR A 63 -35.27 -7.34 -25.35
C THR A 63 -35.33 -8.81 -25.79
N SER A 64 -34.97 -9.10 -27.03
CA SER A 64 -34.78 -10.49 -27.50
C SER A 64 -33.60 -11.20 -26.81
N LEU A 65 -32.69 -10.43 -26.13
CA LEU A 65 -31.55 -10.95 -25.36
C LEU A 65 -31.87 -11.06 -23.86
N ASN A 66 -33.08 -11.44 -23.49
CA ASN A 66 -33.59 -11.49 -22.12
C ASN A 66 -33.08 -12.69 -21.28
N ASN A 67 -32.24 -13.51 -21.86
CA ASN A 67 -31.56 -14.63 -21.19
C ASN A 67 -30.05 -14.40 -21.16
N VAL A 68 -29.41 -14.76 -20.05
CA VAL A 68 -27.96 -14.54 -19.83
C VAL A 68 -27.11 -15.27 -20.87
N GLU A 69 -27.54 -16.47 -21.31
CA GLU A 69 -26.84 -17.27 -22.32
C GLU A 69 -26.93 -16.63 -23.70
N LEU A 70 -28.13 -16.11 -24.09
CA LEU A 70 -28.30 -15.39 -25.35
C LEU A 70 -27.45 -14.13 -25.39
N LEU A 71 -27.47 -13.35 -24.31
CA LEU A 71 -26.65 -12.14 -24.22
C LEU A 71 -25.14 -12.47 -24.27
N ALA A 72 -24.70 -13.51 -23.56
CA ALA A 72 -23.30 -13.94 -23.58
C ALA A 72 -22.85 -14.41 -24.98
N ASN A 73 -23.71 -15.16 -25.69
CA ASN A 73 -23.44 -15.62 -27.06
C ASN A 73 -23.34 -14.44 -28.03
N GLU A 74 -24.27 -13.47 -27.95
CA GLU A 74 -24.23 -12.28 -28.81
C GLU A 74 -22.96 -11.47 -28.58
N ILE A 75 -22.58 -11.22 -27.31
CA ILE A 75 -21.33 -10.53 -26.96
C ILE A 75 -20.13 -11.31 -27.52
N ALA A 76 -20.07 -12.63 -27.29
CA ALA A 76 -18.98 -13.47 -27.76
C ALA A 76 -18.82 -13.44 -29.28
N SER A 77 -19.95 -13.50 -30.00
CA SER A 77 -20.00 -13.44 -31.47
C SER A 77 -19.43 -12.13 -32.00
N LYS A 78 -19.84 -11.00 -31.39
CA LYS A 78 -19.30 -9.66 -31.73
C LYS A 78 -17.81 -9.54 -31.46
N ILE A 79 -17.35 -10.02 -30.31
CA ILE A 79 -15.91 -10.05 -29.96
C ILE A 79 -15.11 -10.86 -31.00
N ILE A 80 -15.59 -12.03 -31.42
CA ILE A 80 -14.92 -12.85 -32.44
C ILE A 80 -14.90 -12.14 -33.80
N GLN A 81 -16.02 -11.55 -34.21
CA GLN A 81 -16.14 -10.84 -35.50
C GLN A 81 -15.18 -9.63 -35.55
N ASN A 82 -15.02 -8.95 -34.44
CA ASN A 82 -14.24 -7.71 -34.34
C ASN A 82 -12.84 -7.89 -33.73
N GLN A 83 -12.39 -9.14 -33.50
CA GLN A 83 -11.09 -9.37 -32.86
C GLN A 83 -9.89 -8.81 -33.63
N ASP A 84 -10.00 -8.73 -34.97
CA ASP A 84 -8.97 -8.12 -35.82
C ASP A 84 -8.90 -6.58 -35.67
N GLN A 85 -9.92 -5.97 -35.05
CA GLN A 85 -9.98 -4.55 -34.74
C GLN A 85 -9.47 -4.24 -33.32
N ILE A 86 -9.13 -5.27 -32.52
CA ILE A 86 -8.51 -5.09 -31.22
C ILE A 86 -7.07 -4.62 -31.45
N ILE A 87 -6.89 -3.30 -31.49
CA ILE A 87 -5.62 -2.65 -31.77
C ILE A 87 -4.74 -2.75 -30.51
N ILE A 88 -3.65 -3.49 -30.64
CA ILE A 88 -2.66 -3.66 -29.56
C ILE A 88 -1.50 -2.69 -29.73
N ASP A 89 -1.17 -2.37 -30.97
CA ASP A 89 -0.12 -1.45 -31.35
C ASP A 89 -0.51 -0.75 -32.66
N ASN A 90 -0.20 0.51 -32.83
CA ASN A 90 -0.59 1.30 -34.03
C ASN A 90 -0.10 0.72 -35.37
N GLN A 91 0.55 -0.43 -35.38
CA GLN A 91 1.18 -0.99 -36.58
C GLN A 91 0.87 -2.46 -36.88
N LYS A 92 0.37 -3.28 -35.95
CA LYS A 92 0.03 -4.70 -36.23
C LYS A 92 -1.08 -5.20 -35.32
N ASN A 93 -2.11 -5.82 -35.92
CA ASN A 93 -3.15 -6.54 -35.19
C ASN A 93 -2.64 -7.92 -34.80
N TYR A 94 -2.63 -8.23 -33.50
CA TYR A 94 -2.33 -9.56 -33.00
C TYR A 94 -3.62 -10.23 -32.56
N LEU A 95 -3.82 -11.46 -33.00
CA LEU A 95 -4.94 -12.28 -32.55
C LEU A 95 -4.76 -12.56 -31.06
N ILE A 96 -5.61 -11.95 -30.21
CA ILE A 96 -5.56 -12.18 -28.76
C ILE A 96 -6.23 -13.51 -28.40
N ILE A 97 -7.33 -13.80 -29.07
CA ILE A 97 -8.24 -14.88 -28.75
C ILE A 97 -8.04 -16.07 -29.67
N LYS A 98 -7.76 -17.24 -29.08
CA LYS A 98 -7.76 -18.52 -29.79
C LYS A 98 -9.16 -19.11 -29.86
N GLN A 99 -9.91 -19.04 -28.76
CA GLN A 99 -11.24 -19.63 -28.62
C GLN A 99 -12.06 -18.91 -27.57
N ILE A 100 -13.37 -18.81 -27.77
CA ILE A 100 -14.35 -18.40 -26.77
C ILE A 100 -15.32 -19.57 -26.52
N SER A 101 -15.68 -19.76 -25.25
CA SER A 101 -16.73 -20.66 -24.83
C SER A 101 -17.62 -20.01 -23.77
N ILE A 102 -18.89 -20.38 -23.75
CA ILE A 102 -19.85 -19.86 -22.77
C ILE A 102 -20.14 -20.94 -21.74
N ALA A 103 -19.97 -20.62 -20.46
CA ALA A 103 -20.35 -21.49 -19.36
C ALA A 103 -21.85 -21.31 -19.03
N LYS A 104 -22.49 -22.37 -18.49
CA LYS A 104 -23.91 -22.39 -18.16
C LYS A 104 -24.42 -21.19 -17.35
N ALA A 105 -23.58 -20.59 -16.52
CA ALA A 105 -23.91 -19.41 -15.72
C ALA A 105 -23.81 -18.08 -16.51
N GLY A 106 -23.38 -18.12 -17.80
CA GLY A 106 -23.21 -16.94 -18.63
C GLY A 106 -21.81 -16.30 -18.53
N PHE A 107 -20.82 -16.98 -17.96
CA PHE A 107 -19.43 -16.56 -18.09
C PHE A 107 -18.94 -16.74 -19.52
N ILE A 108 -18.30 -15.72 -20.03
CA ILE A 108 -17.61 -15.77 -21.33
C ILE A 108 -16.15 -16.13 -21.04
N ASN A 109 -15.77 -17.35 -21.41
CA ASN A 109 -14.44 -17.89 -21.18
C ASN A 109 -13.58 -17.77 -22.44
N ILE A 110 -12.38 -17.28 -22.30
CA ILE A 110 -11.45 -16.99 -23.39
C ILE A 110 -10.19 -17.83 -23.22
N SER A 111 -9.77 -18.53 -24.28
CA SER A 111 -8.44 -19.10 -24.42
C SER A 111 -7.56 -18.14 -25.22
N LEU A 112 -6.39 -17.84 -24.70
CA LEU A 112 -5.45 -16.90 -25.32
C LEU A 112 -4.71 -17.54 -26.51
N SER A 113 -4.43 -16.73 -27.50
CA SER A 113 -3.59 -17.13 -28.62
C SER A 113 -2.12 -17.22 -28.17
N PRO A 114 -1.34 -18.24 -28.59
CA PRO A 114 0.10 -18.28 -28.33
C PRO A 114 0.83 -17.03 -28.80
N LYS A 115 0.41 -16.45 -29.93
CA LYS A 115 1.05 -15.24 -30.50
C LYS A 115 0.96 -14.03 -29.57
N ILE A 116 -0.15 -13.86 -28.83
CA ILE A 116 -0.23 -12.75 -27.86
C ILE A 116 0.67 -12.97 -26.66
N LEU A 117 0.83 -14.21 -26.21
CA LEU A 117 1.75 -14.56 -25.13
C LEU A 117 3.20 -14.26 -25.54
N ASN A 118 3.60 -14.65 -26.76
CA ASN A 118 4.91 -14.33 -27.33
C ASN A 118 5.14 -12.81 -27.43
N LYS A 119 4.11 -12.06 -27.86
CA LYS A 119 4.18 -10.59 -27.94
C LYS A 119 4.45 -9.97 -26.58
N ILE A 120 3.80 -10.44 -25.50
CA ILE A 120 4.03 -9.94 -24.15
C ILE A 120 5.47 -10.15 -23.71
N ILE A 121 6.04 -11.35 -23.94
CA ILE A 121 7.45 -11.63 -23.62
C ILE A 121 8.37 -10.71 -24.42
N ALA A 122 8.15 -10.60 -25.72
CA ALA A 122 8.97 -9.75 -26.58
C ALA A 122 8.92 -8.27 -26.16
N GLU A 123 7.76 -7.75 -25.78
CA GLU A 123 7.63 -6.38 -25.28
C GLU A 123 8.41 -6.17 -23.98
N ILE A 124 8.29 -7.09 -23.01
CA ILE A 124 9.04 -6.99 -21.76
C ILE A 124 10.55 -7.03 -22.02
N VAL A 125 11.01 -7.89 -22.95
CA VAL A 125 12.42 -7.95 -23.35
C VAL A 125 12.87 -6.64 -23.97
N CYS A 126 12.06 -6.05 -24.85
CA CYS A 126 12.42 -4.87 -25.65
C CYS A 126 12.45 -3.55 -24.88
N VAL A 127 11.67 -3.39 -23.80
CA VAL A 127 11.67 -2.16 -23.00
C VAL A 127 12.86 -2.13 -22.04
N GLU A 128 13.32 -0.97 -21.65
CA GLU A 128 14.35 -0.83 -20.62
C GLU A 128 13.79 -1.14 -19.23
N LYS A 129 12.65 -0.51 -18.90
CA LYS A 129 11.86 -0.76 -17.67
C LYS A 129 10.42 -1.06 -18.04
N ILE A 130 9.74 -1.83 -17.20
CA ILE A 130 8.30 -2.03 -17.33
C ILE A 130 7.60 -0.69 -17.04
N ILE A 131 6.83 -0.21 -18.02
CA ILE A 131 6.03 1.01 -17.90
C ILE A 131 4.67 0.61 -17.34
N PHE A 132 4.33 1.19 -16.20
CA PHE A 132 3.01 1.03 -15.58
C PHE A 132 1.98 1.92 -16.25
N PRO A 133 0.68 1.54 -16.23
CA PRO A 133 -0.38 2.38 -16.77
C PRO A 133 -0.50 3.67 -15.95
N ASN A 134 -0.73 4.79 -16.63
CA ASN A 134 -1.01 6.06 -15.95
C ASN A 134 -2.47 6.09 -15.47
N LEU A 135 -2.73 5.56 -14.28
CA LEU A 135 -4.05 5.52 -13.66
C LEU A 135 -4.36 6.82 -12.89
N GLY A 136 -3.31 7.48 -12.43
CA GLY A 136 -3.41 8.63 -11.53
C GLY A 136 -3.67 9.95 -12.25
N ASN A 137 -3.25 10.09 -13.52
CA ASN A 137 -3.36 11.35 -14.28
C ASN A 137 -2.92 12.57 -13.46
N SER A 138 -1.86 12.44 -12.67
CA SER A 138 -1.34 13.47 -11.77
C SER A 138 -2.34 13.98 -10.72
N LEU A 139 -3.37 13.18 -10.39
CA LEU A 139 -4.30 13.53 -9.32
C LEU A 139 -3.54 13.56 -7.98
N LYS A 140 -3.73 14.66 -7.24
CA LYS A 140 -3.01 14.89 -5.98
C LYS A 140 -3.58 14.07 -4.84
N ILE A 141 -2.71 13.30 -4.19
CA ILE A 141 -2.99 12.50 -3.00
C ILE A 141 -2.17 13.02 -1.82
N ASN A 142 -2.80 13.23 -0.67
CA ASN A 142 -2.10 13.30 0.60
C ASN A 142 -2.20 11.93 1.27
N LEU A 143 -1.07 11.26 1.46
CA LEU A 143 -0.99 9.99 2.16
C LEU A 143 -0.24 10.20 3.46
N GLU A 144 -1.01 10.24 4.56
CA GLU A 144 -0.51 10.35 5.92
C GLU A 144 -0.32 8.97 6.53
N TYR A 145 0.90 8.67 6.98
CA TYR A 145 1.19 7.38 7.61
C TYR A 145 2.40 7.47 8.53
N ALA A 146 2.55 6.48 9.40
CA ALA A 146 3.65 6.39 10.34
C ALA A 146 3.81 7.64 11.22
N SER A 147 2.69 8.16 11.75
CA SER A 147 2.63 9.38 12.58
C SER A 147 2.48 9.05 14.09
N PRO A 148 3.37 8.25 14.73
CA PRO A 148 3.34 8.10 16.17
C PRO A 148 3.70 9.42 16.86
N ASN A 149 3.18 9.62 18.07
CA ASN A 149 3.53 10.79 18.87
C ASN A 149 5.05 10.86 19.12
N PRO A 150 5.66 12.06 19.03
CA PRO A 150 7.11 12.22 19.14
C PRO A 150 7.58 12.14 20.61
N THR A 151 7.32 11.01 21.26
CA THR A 151 7.62 10.75 22.68
C THR A 151 8.65 9.64 22.88
N GLY A 152 9.24 9.12 21.80
CA GLY A 152 10.26 8.09 21.83
C GLY A 152 10.47 7.44 20.47
N PRO A 153 11.38 6.46 20.36
CA PRO A 153 11.67 5.75 19.13
C PRO A 153 10.44 5.00 18.60
N ILE A 154 10.49 4.66 17.32
CA ILE A 154 9.43 3.84 16.70
C ILE A 154 9.51 2.44 17.29
N HIS A 155 8.41 1.97 17.90
CA HIS A 155 8.32 0.58 18.32
C HIS A 155 7.81 -0.30 17.18
N VAL A 156 8.11 -1.58 17.27
CA VAL A 156 7.77 -2.58 16.25
C VAL A 156 6.28 -2.64 15.89
N GLY A 157 5.37 -2.29 16.80
CA GLY A 157 3.94 -2.22 16.52
C GLY A 157 3.54 -1.18 15.47
N HIS A 158 4.39 -0.17 15.21
CA HIS A 158 4.14 0.82 14.16
C HIS A 158 4.63 0.36 12.78
N THR A 159 5.47 -0.68 12.69
CA THR A 159 6.16 -1.04 11.44
C THR A 159 5.20 -1.43 10.32
N ARG A 160 4.12 -2.19 10.63
CA ARG A 160 3.17 -2.64 9.61
C ARG A 160 2.48 -1.48 8.90
N GLY A 161 1.91 -0.55 9.67
CA GLY A 161 1.23 0.62 9.10
C GLY A 161 2.20 1.54 8.35
N SER A 162 3.42 1.70 8.86
CA SER A 162 4.48 2.48 8.23
C SER A 162 4.89 1.89 6.88
N ILE A 163 5.17 0.60 6.84
CA ILE A 163 5.55 -0.11 5.60
C ILE A 163 4.40 -0.12 4.60
N TYR A 164 3.18 -0.38 5.08
CA TYR A 164 1.98 -0.37 4.22
C TYR A 164 1.80 0.98 3.54
N GLY A 165 1.87 2.07 4.30
CA GLY A 165 1.73 3.43 3.77
C GLY A 165 2.82 3.75 2.75
N ASP A 166 4.08 3.40 3.03
CA ASP A 166 5.19 3.67 2.13
C ASP A 166 5.10 2.89 0.81
N VAL A 167 4.80 1.60 0.89
CA VAL A 167 4.65 0.75 -0.31
C VAL A 167 3.43 1.18 -1.14
N LEU A 168 2.34 1.56 -0.49
CA LEU A 168 1.16 2.11 -1.18
C LEU A 168 1.51 3.43 -1.88
N ALA A 169 2.26 4.33 -1.22
CA ALA A 169 2.70 5.58 -1.83
C ALA A 169 3.59 5.35 -3.07
N ASN A 170 4.53 4.40 -2.98
CA ASN A 170 5.39 4.04 -4.10
C ASN A 170 4.55 3.50 -5.27
N LEU A 171 3.63 2.57 -5.00
CA LEU A 171 2.72 2.02 -6.00
C LEU A 171 1.92 3.11 -6.70
N LEU A 172 1.32 4.02 -5.94
CA LEU A 172 0.51 5.12 -6.48
C LEU A 172 1.36 6.10 -7.31
N LYS A 173 2.57 6.44 -6.86
CA LYS A 173 3.52 7.26 -7.64
C LYS A 173 3.89 6.59 -8.96
N MET A 174 4.13 5.28 -8.96
CA MET A 174 4.50 4.52 -10.17
C MET A 174 3.38 4.49 -11.22
N VAL A 175 2.13 4.58 -10.82
CA VAL A 175 0.98 4.63 -11.74
C VAL A 175 0.46 6.05 -11.98
N GLY A 176 1.27 7.06 -11.74
CA GLY A 176 1.04 8.44 -12.18
C GLY A 176 0.21 9.33 -11.27
N PHE A 177 0.00 8.97 -9.98
CA PHE A 177 -0.54 9.91 -9.00
C PHE A 177 0.55 10.85 -8.48
N ASP A 178 0.17 12.08 -8.15
CA ASP A 178 1.01 13.05 -7.42
C ASP A 178 0.80 12.83 -5.91
N VAL A 179 1.68 12.04 -5.28
CA VAL A 179 1.54 11.61 -3.89
C VAL A 179 2.48 12.37 -2.98
N LEU A 180 1.91 13.10 -2.03
CA LEU A 180 2.63 13.69 -0.89
C LEU A 180 2.64 12.68 0.27
N LYS A 181 3.82 12.16 0.62
CA LYS A 181 4.04 11.33 1.81
C LYS A 181 4.18 12.25 3.03
N GLU A 182 3.20 12.23 3.94
CA GLU A 182 3.15 13.15 5.06
C GLU A 182 3.19 12.44 6.42
N TYR A 183 3.98 12.98 7.33
CA TYR A 183 4.01 12.64 8.74
C TYR A 183 3.34 13.77 9.53
N TYR A 184 2.31 13.47 10.31
CA TYR A 184 1.69 14.42 11.23
C TYR A 184 2.39 14.41 12.58
N ILE A 185 2.97 15.55 12.98
CA ILE A 185 3.63 15.73 14.27
C ILE A 185 2.60 16.24 15.27
N ASN A 186 2.15 15.38 16.17
CA ASN A 186 1.31 15.76 17.30
C ASN A 186 2.18 16.41 18.38
N ASP A 187 2.52 17.70 18.20
CA ASP A 187 3.40 18.46 19.07
C ASP A 187 2.67 19.52 19.93
N ALA A 188 1.34 19.49 19.97
CA ALA A 188 0.54 20.43 20.75
C ALA A 188 -0.02 19.86 22.06
N GLY A 189 -0.13 18.53 22.21
CA GLY A 189 -0.84 17.86 23.30
C GLY A 189 -0.06 17.67 24.60
N GLU A 190 -0.75 17.17 25.65
CA GLU A 190 -0.22 16.90 26.99
C GLU A 190 0.97 15.92 27.01
N GLN A 191 1.03 15.01 26.02
CA GLN A 191 2.14 14.08 25.92
C GLN A 191 3.50 14.77 25.67
N ILE A 192 3.50 15.94 25.05
CA ILE A 192 4.70 16.75 24.89
C ILE A 192 5.14 17.36 26.22
N LEU A 193 4.20 17.81 27.03
CA LEU A 193 4.53 18.33 28.35
C LEU A 193 5.16 17.24 29.23
N THR A 194 4.58 16.02 29.17
CA THR A 194 5.15 14.84 29.83
C THR A 194 6.57 14.51 29.30
N LEU A 195 6.79 14.64 28.00
CA LEU A 195 8.14 14.46 27.41
C LEU A 195 9.12 15.51 27.93
N LEU A 196 8.73 16.77 27.97
CA LEU A 196 9.58 17.85 28.48
C LEU A 196 9.99 17.62 29.94
N ARG A 197 9.03 17.22 30.79
CA ARG A 197 9.29 16.82 32.18
C ARG A 197 10.25 15.64 32.26
N SER A 198 10.09 14.66 31.40
CA SER A 198 10.96 13.48 31.35
C SER A 198 12.39 13.83 30.96
N VAL A 199 12.56 14.65 29.93
CA VAL A 199 13.89 15.14 29.50
C VAL A 199 14.50 16.02 30.58
N PHE A 200 13.72 16.85 31.25
CA PHE A 200 14.20 17.68 32.36
C PHE A 200 14.65 16.83 33.54
N ALA A 201 13.95 15.76 33.89
CA ALA A 201 14.42 14.82 34.93
C ALA A 201 15.77 14.17 34.55
N ARG A 202 15.95 13.78 33.27
CA ARG A 202 17.26 13.30 32.78
C ARG A 202 18.34 14.41 32.79
N TYR A 203 17.98 15.66 32.49
CA TYR A 203 18.87 16.80 32.60
C TYR A 203 19.32 17.02 34.07
N GLN A 204 18.41 16.91 35.05
CA GLN A 204 18.75 16.96 36.47
C GLN A 204 19.78 15.89 36.87
N GLN A 205 19.64 14.65 36.34
CA GLN A 205 20.63 13.58 36.51
C GLN A 205 22.00 13.98 35.94
N VAL A 206 22.01 14.57 34.72
CA VAL A 206 23.25 15.05 34.09
C VAL A 206 23.93 16.17 34.91
N CYS A 207 23.13 16.98 35.61
CA CYS A 207 23.61 18.00 36.54
C CYS A 207 24.08 17.44 37.90
N GLY A 208 24.02 16.13 38.13
CA GLY A 208 24.49 15.47 39.35
C GLY A 208 23.43 15.27 40.44
N LEU A 209 22.15 15.52 40.15
CA LEU A 209 21.05 15.25 41.09
C LEU A 209 20.67 13.75 41.09
N GLU A 210 20.37 13.20 42.25
CA GLU A 210 19.93 11.81 42.39
C GLU A 210 18.44 11.69 41.98
N ILE A 211 18.18 11.33 40.75
CA ILE A 211 16.86 10.96 40.22
C ILE A 211 16.88 9.47 39.89
N THR A 212 16.12 8.67 40.62
CA THR A 212 16.06 7.23 40.41
C THR A 212 14.99 6.85 39.35
N ASP A 213 15.03 5.63 38.81
CA ASP A 213 14.01 5.16 37.86
C ASP A 213 12.60 5.14 38.49
N ASN A 214 12.51 4.93 39.82
CA ASN A 214 11.23 5.00 40.53
C ASN A 214 10.59 6.42 40.48
N TYR A 215 11.37 7.46 40.31
CA TYR A 215 10.88 8.83 40.09
C TYR A 215 10.04 8.92 38.81
N PHE A 216 10.53 8.36 37.71
CA PHE A 216 9.81 8.37 36.43
C PHE A 216 8.49 7.62 36.53
N VAL A 217 8.48 6.46 37.18
CA VAL A 217 7.25 5.67 37.39
C VAL A 217 6.26 6.44 38.27
N LYS A 218 6.73 7.01 39.39
CA LYS A 218 5.87 7.76 40.35
C LYS A 218 5.17 8.95 39.70
N PHE A 219 5.83 9.66 38.80
CA PHE A 219 5.30 10.85 38.15
C PHE A 219 4.75 10.61 36.74
N GLY A 220 4.65 9.34 36.29
CA GLY A 220 4.14 8.99 34.97
C GLY A 220 4.99 9.49 33.81
N LEU A 221 6.31 9.66 34.05
CA LEU A 221 7.27 10.14 33.05
C LEU A 221 7.81 9.00 32.19
N TYR A 222 8.39 9.34 31.06
CA TYR A 222 9.06 8.37 30.18
C TYR A 222 10.46 8.04 30.72
N PRO A 223 10.74 6.77 31.10
CA PRO A 223 12.01 6.40 31.73
C PRO A 223 13.13 6.08 30.73
N GLY A 224 12.89 6.18 29.41
CA GLY A 224 13.78 5.66 28.38
C GLY A 224 15.16 6.33 28.35
N GLU A 225 16.21 5.52 28.19
CA GLU A 225 17.60 6.01 28.06
C GLU A 225 17.82 6.86 26.81
N TYR A 226 16.97 6.75 25.80
CA TYR A 226 16.99 7.57 24.58
C TYR A 226 16.83 9.08 24.88
N LEU A 227 16.37 9.46 26.08
CA LEU A 227 16.29 10.86 26.52
C LEU A 227 17.64 11.41 27.03
N ILE A 228 18.59 10.55 27.42
CA ILE A 228 19.88 10.96 27.97
C ILE A 228 20.71 11.80 26.98
N PRO A 229 20.84 11.45 25.70
CA PRO A 229 21.55 12.29 24.73
C PRO A 229 20.94 13.69 24.60
N ILE A 230 19.62 13.83 24.68
CA ILE A 230 18.93 15.12 24.61
C ILE A 230 19.21 15.94 25.88
N ALA A 231 19.14 15.30 27.04
CA ALA A 231 19.49 15.94 28.32
C ALA A 231 20.93 16.45 28.34
N LYS A 232 21.89 15.69 27.78
CA LYS A 232 23.27 16.13 27.61
C LYS A 232 23.40 17.34 26.69
N LYS A 233 22.64 17.41 25.59
CA LYS A 233 22.59 18.59 24.72
C LYS A 233 22.06 19.81 25.47
N LEU A 234 21.01 19.64 26.29
CA LEU A 234 20.50 20.72 27.15
C LEU A 234 21.60 21.20 28.14
N PHE A 235 22.34 20.29 28.76
CA PHE A 235 23.43 20.66 29.66
C PHE A 235 24.52 21.43 28.93
N VAL A 236 24.91 21.04 27.73
CA VAL A 236 25.87 21.79 26.91
C VAL A 236 25.36 23.19 26.60
N SER A 237 24.06 23.37 26.34
CA SER A 237 23.46 24.66 25.96
C SER A 237 23.21 25.59 27.16
N PHE A 238 22.82 25.03 28.32
CA PHE A 238 22.31 25.80 29.45
C PHE A 238 23.12 25.61 30.73
N SER A 239 24.08 24.69 30.79
CA SER A 239 24.82 24.27 32.01
C SER A 239 23.82 23.82 33.09
N ASP A 240 23.81 24.41 34.27
CA ASP A 240 22.90 24.17 35.38
C ASP A 240 21.76 25.21 35.51
N LYS A 241 21.69 26.17 34.56
CA LYS A 241 20.79 27.34 34.67
C LYS A 241 19.31 26.97 34.69
N LEU A 242 18.93 25.88 34.03
CA LEU A 242 17.52 25.47 34.00
C LEU A 242 17.03 24.93 35.37
N LEU A 243 17.92 24.51 36.27
CA LEU A 243 17.55 23.98 37.60
C LEU A 243 16.78 24.98 38.46
N ASN A 244 17.03 26.29 38.25
CA ASN A 244 16.45 27.36 39.01
C ASN A 244 15.18 27.96 38.39
N LEU A 245 14.68 27.37 37.28
CA LEU A 245 13.50 27.85 36.55
C LEU A 245 12.28 26.99 36.86
N SER A 246 11.11 27.62 36.90
CA SER A 246 9.83 26.91 36.94
C SER A 246 9.48 26.27 35.59
N GLU A 247 8.52 25.35 35.56
CA GLU A 247 8.06 24.71 34.32
C GLU A 247 7.68 25.73 33.24
N ASP A 248 6.92 26.75 33.60
CA ASP A 248 6.47 27.81 32.67
C ASP A 248 7.65 28.59 32.06
N GLN A 249 8.78 28.64 32.77
CA GLN A 249 9.98 29.36 32.33
C GLN A 249 10.88 28.46 31.45
N TYR A 250 11.12 27.19 31.82
CA TYR A 250 12.03 26.36 31.05
C TYR A 250 11.36 25.64 29.88
N PHE A 251 10.05 25.33 29.92
CA PHE A 251 9.36 24.67 28.82
C PHE A 251 9.52 25.40 27.47
N PRO A 252 9.27 26.70 27.37
CA PRO A 252 9.49 27.42 26.11
C PRO A 252 10.92 27.35 25.60
N LEU A 253 11.91 27.29 26.50
CA LEU A 253 13.34 27.26 26.15
C LEU A 253 13.77 25.91 25.56
N ILE A 254 13.26 24.79 26.10
CA ILE A 254 13.72 23.46 25.71
C ILE A 254 12.82 22.78 24.67
N ARG A 255 11.55 23.21 24.53
CA ARG A 255 10.52 22.53 23.73
C ARG A 255 10.97 22.26 22.30
N ASN A 256 11.43 23.28 21.59
CA ASN A 256 11.79 23.11 20.17
C ASN A 256 12.95 22.12 20.02
N LEU A 257 13.98 22.24 20.85
CA LEU A 257 15.14 21.34 20.82
C LEU A 257 14.70 19.88 21.09
N VAL A 258 13.87 19.67 22.12
CA VAL A 258 13.42 18.32 22.50
C VAL A 258 12.55 17.69 21.41
N VAL A 259 11.59 18.44 20.85
CA VAL A 259 10.72 17.94 19.79
C VAL A 259 11.51 17.67 18.50
N GLU A 260 12.43 18.57 18.13
CA GLU A 260 13.28 18.38 16.94
C GLU A 260 14.17 17.15 17.08
N ASP A 261 14.81 16.94 18.23
CA ASP A 261 15.63 15.74 18.48
C ASP A 261 14.80 14.44 18.44
N MET A 262 13.58 14.47 18.99
CA MET A 262 12.66 13.32 18.88
C MET A 262 12.28 13.03 17.43
N ILE A 263 11.97 14.04 16.65
CA ILE A 263 11.63 13.87 15.23
C ILE A 263 12.83 13.36 14.43
N GLU A 264 14.04 13.83 14.70
CA GLU A 264 15.25 13.32 14.05
C GLU A 264 15.50 11.84 14.39
N MET A 265 15.26 11.41 15.63
CA MET A 265 15.32 10.00 16.02
C MET A 265 14.29 9.17 15.24
N ILE A 266 13.05 9.62 15.15
CA ILE A 266 11.98 8.96 14.39
C ILE A 266 12.33 8.89 12.89
N LYS A 267 12.86 9.97 12.32
CA LYS A 267 13.33 9.98 10.92
C LYS A 267 14.42 8.94 10.68
N ALA A 268 15.37 8.81 11.61
CA ALA A 268 16.43 7.83 11.51
C ALA A 268 15.91 6.39 11.55
N ASP A 269 14.92 6.11 12.40
CA ASP A 269 14.27 4.80 12.46
C ASP A 269 13.47 4.50 11.19
N LEU A 270 12.70 5.46 10.67
CA LEU A 270 11.98 5.35 9.41
C LEU A 270 12.93 5.15 8.23
N PHE A 271 14.03 5.89 8.20
CA PHE A 271 15.03 5.74 7.16
C PHE A 271 15.68 4.36 7.16
N ALA A 272 15.90 3.76 8.34
CA ALA A 272 16.38 2.38 8.44
C ALA A 272 15.37 1.36 7.90
N LEU A 273 14.06 1.66 7.95
CA LEU A 273 13.01 0.90 7.26
C LEU A 273 12.95 1.19 5.76
N GLY A 274 13.78 2.07 5.21
CA GLY A 274 13.69 2.54 3.83
C GLY A 274 12.55 3.52 3.58
N ILE A 275 12.03 4.16 4.63
CA ILE A 275 10.90 5.10 4.56
C ILE A 275 11.40 6.54 4.65
N LYS A 276 10.96 7.37 3.70
CA LYS A 276 11.23 8.81 3.69
C LYS A 276 9.94 9.57 3.39
N HIS A 277 9.54 10.45 4.31
CA HIS A 277 8.41 11.35 4.09
C HIS A 277 8.85 12.60 3.31
N ASP A 278 7.92 13.14 2.54
CA ASP A 278 8.11 14.38 1.79
C ASP A 278 7.80 15.61 2.67
N SER A 279 6.92 15.43 3.68
CA SER A 279 6.45 16.49 4.58
C SER A 279 6.36 16.00 6.03
N TYR A 280 6.72 16.87 6.96
CA TYR A 280 6.54 16.72 8.40
C TYR A 280 5.68 17.88 8.89
N PHE A 281 4.37 17.62 9.07
CA PHE A 281 3.36 18.63 9.39
C PHE A 281 3.24 18.80 10.90
N SER A 282 3.66 19.94 11.45
CA SER A 282 3.54 20.24 12.89
C SER A 282 2.15 20.78 13.20
N GLU A 283 1.44 20.12 14.10
CA GLU A 283 0.13 20.56 14.59
C GLU A 283 0.23 21.98 15.19
N LYS A 284 1.22 22.18 16.06
CA LYS A 284 1.42 23.47 16.72
C LYS A 284 1.67 24.59 15.70
N LYS A 285 2.72 24.43 14.86
CA LYS A 285 3.15 25.47 13.91
C LYS A 285 2.11 25.76 12.84
N GLU A 286 1.47 24.71 12.30
CA GLU A 286 0.61 24.81 11.12
C GLU A 286 -0.87 25.04 11.44
N LEU A 287 -1.35 24.58 12.59
CA LEU A 287 -2.76 24.71 12.96
C LEU A 287 -2.98 25.73 14.09
N HIS A 288 -2.26 25.60 15.21
CA HIS A 288 -2.45 26.48 16.37
C HIS A 288 -1.87 27.87 16.14
N ASP A 289 -0.60 27.98 15.80
CA ASP A 289 0.08 29.29 15.64
C ASP A 289 -0.49 30.09 14.46
N LYS A 290 -1.04 29.42 13.44
CA LYS A 290 -1.71 30.04 12.27
C LYS A 290 -3.22 30.18 12.41
N ASN A 291 -3.78 29.90 13.56
CA ASN A 291 -5.23 29.99 13.87
C ASN A 291 -6.14 29.20 12.89
N LYS A 292 -5.63 28.10 12.32
CA LYS A 292 -6.35 27.31 11.32
C LYS A 292 -7.52 26.54 11.88
N ILE A 293 -7.49 26.20 13.18
CA ILE A 293 -8.58 25.50 13.86
C ILE A 293 -9.82 26.39 13.88
N HIS A 294 -9.69 27.65 14.24
CA HIS A 294 -10.80 28.61 14.21
C HIS A 294 -11.36 28.81 12.81
N GLU A 295 -10.48 28.94 11.78
CA GLU A 295 -10.89 29.06 10.37
C GLU A 295 -11.78 27.87 9.96
N ALA A 296 -11.38 26.65 10.28
CA ALA A 296 -12.12 25.44 9.94
C ALA A 296 -13.48 25.35 10.67
N ILE A 297 -13.53 25.73 11.95
CA ILE A 297 -14.77 25.76 12.73
C ILE A 297 -15.75 26.80 12.18
N GLU A 298 -15.28 27.98 11.80
CA GLU A 298 -16.14 29.04 11.21
C GLU A 298 -16.71 28.63 9.84
N ILE A 299 -15.97 27.85 9.03
CA ILE A 299 -16.50 27.29 7.79
C ILE A 299 -17.67 26.32 8.10
N LEU A 300 -17.52 25.42 9.06
CA LEU A 300 -18.56 24.48 9.44
C LEU A 300 -19.76 25.18 10.10
N LYS A 301 -19.52 26.26 10.84
CA LYS A 301 -20.58 27.07 11.46
C LYS A 301 -21.47 27.75 10.41
N LYS A 302 -20.88 28.27 9.33
CA LYS A 302 -21.62 28.83 8.19
C LYS A 302 -22.52 27.80 7.48
N GLN A 303 -22.25 26.51 7.66
CA GLN A 303 -23.01 25.41 7.10
C GLN A 303 -24.01 24.78 8.10
N ASP A 304 -24.28 25.45 9.23
CA ASP A 304 -25.13 24.96 10.32
C ASP A 304 -24.71 23.57 10.87
N LEU A 305 -23.40 23.34 10.93
CA LEU A 305 -22.84 22.08 11.47
C LEU A 305 -22.19 22.25 12.85
N ILE A 306 -22.05 23.49 13.30
CA ILE A 306 -21.53 23.84 14.63
C ILE A 306 -22.60 24.56 15.43
N TYR A 307 -22.78 24.17 16.68
CA TYR A 307 -23.69 24.81 17.62
C TYR A 307 -23.14 24.78 19.06
N VAL A 308 -23.67 25.63 19.92
CA VAL A 308 -23.36 25.62 21.37
C VAL A 308 -24.46 24.87 22.10
N GLY A 309 -24.10 23.95 22.97
CA GLY A 309 -25.03 23.12 23.70
C GLY A 309 -24.35 22.16 24.66
N LYS A 310 -25.19 21.35 25.33
CA LYS A 310 -24.75 20.33 26.28
C LYS A 310 -24.83 18.96 25.66
N LEU A 311 -23.82 18.10 25.90
CA LEU A 311 -23.88 16.70 25.55
C LEU A 311 -24.63 15.91 26.62
N SER A 312 -25.77 15.31 26.25
CA SER A 312 -26.50 14.39 27.14
C SER A 312 -25.79 13.04 27.17
N VAL A 313 -25.54 12.52 28.38
CA VAL A 313 -24.97 11.17 28.58
C VAL A 313 -25.92 10.11 27.99
N PRO A 314 -25.47 9.25 27.03
CA PRO A 314 -26.30 8.15 26.54
C PRO A 314 -26.68 7.20 27.67
N MET A 315 -27.91 6.71 27.69
CA MET A 315 -28.38 5.76 28.72
C MET A 315 -27.56 4.45 28.79
N SER A 316 -26.89 4.07 27.72
CA SER A 316 -26.04 2.86 27.62
C SER A 316 -24.72 2.96 28.39
N ASP A 317 -24.24 4.15 28.70
CA ASP A 317 -22.88 4.37 29.25
C ASP A 317 -22.88 4.73 30.76
N LYS A 318 -24.03 4.68 31.39
CA LYS A 318 -24.12 4.82 32.86
C LYS A 318 -23.55 3.59 33.56
N GLY A 319 -22.20 3.52 33.67
CA GLY A 319 -21.53 2.44 34.41
C GLY A 319 -20.23 1.90 33.83
N VAL A 320 -19.81 2.31 32.63
CA VAL A 320 -18.52 1.91 32.05
C VAL A 320 -17.62 3.12 32.09
N GLY A 321 -16.51 3.07 32.85
CA GLY A 321 -15.57 4.16 33.10
C GLY A 321 -14.89 4.76 31.84
N LYS A 322 -15.66 5.40 31.00
CA LYS A 322 -15.19 6.37 30.03
C LYS A 322 -14.97 7.70 30.70
N SER A 323 -13.89 8.37 30.35
CA SER A 323 -13.48 9.64 30.96
C SER A 323 -14.63 10.65 31.03
N SER A 324 -14.84 11.24 32.20
CA SER A 324 -15.85 12.25 32.48
C SER A 324 -15.73 13.55 31.65
N GLU A 325 -14.69 13.66 30.83
CA GLU A 325 -14.38 14.85 30.04
C GLU A 325 -15.30 15.09 28.84
N GLU A 326 -16.02 14.06 28.36
CA GLU A 326 -16.96 14.20 27.23
C GLU A 326 -18.37 14.66 27.64
N TYR A 327 -18.71 14.59 28.93
CA TYR A 327 -20.07 14.83 29.43
C TYR A 327 -20.06 15.91 30.51
N ASP A 328 -19.75 17.14 30.12
CA ASP A 328 -19.84 18.27 31.02
C ASP A 328 -21.27 18.86 30.99
N GLU A 329 -21.82 19.22 32.16
CA GLU A 329 -23.11 19.92 32.24
C GLU A 329 -23.05 21.37 31.72
N LEU A 330 -21.85 21.84 31.36
CA LEU A 330 -21.59 23.16 30.81
C LEU A 330 -21.81 23.18 29.28
N ASP A 331 -22.11 24.36 28.78
CA ASP A 331 -22.22 24.57 27.34
C ASP A 331 -20.87 24.44 26.65
N GLN A 332 -20.81 23.63 25.57
CA GLN A 332 -19.65 23.36 24.76
C GLN A 332 -19.97 23.64 23.30
N THR A 333 -18.94 23.82 22.46
CA THR A 333 -19.14 23.92 21.00
C THR A 333 -19.12 22.52 20.39
N LEU A 334 -20.20 22.16 19.71
CA LEU A 334 -20.48 20.82 19.24
C LEU A 334 -20.53 20.80 17.69
N PHE A 335 -20.00 19.72 17.11
CA PHE A 335 -20.14 19.39 15.70
C PHE A 335 -21.26 18.36 15.51
N ARG A 336 -22.19 18.62 14.56
CA ARG A 336 -23.34 17.74 14.25
C ARG A 336 -22.90 16.47 13.50
N SER A 337 -22.05 15.65 14.13
CA SER A 337 -21.51 14.43 13.53
C SER A 337 -22.58 13.36 13.30
N THR A 338 -23.72 13.43 14.02
CA THR A 338 -24.88 12.55 13.80
C THR A 338 -25.46 12.68 12.38
N LYS A 339 -25.37 13.85 11.74
CA LYS A 339 -25.74 14.03 10.32
C LYS A 339 -24.94 13.14 9.36
N PHE A 340 -23.79 12.60 9.80
CA PHE A 340 -22.88 11.75 9.01
C PHE A 340 -22.83 10.31 9.51
N GLY A 341 -23.77 9.92 10.40
CA GLY A 341 -23.91 8.55 10.87
C GLY A 341 -23.03 8.21 12.07
N ASP A 342 -22.56 9.21 12.81
CA ASP A 342 -22.02 9.03 14.17
C ASP A 342 -23.18 8.79 15.16
N ASP A 343 -22.90 8.21 16.31
CA ASP A 343 -23.89 7.90 17.35
C ASP A 343 -24.35 9.13 18.14
N ILE A 344 -23.45 10.10 18.35
CA ILE A 344 -23.70 11.37 19.06
C ILE A 344 -22.95 12.51 18.36
N ASP A 345 -23.41 13.75 18.58
CA ASP A 345 -22.65 14.94 18.19
C ASP A 345 -21.38 15.07 19.05
N ARG A 346 -20.34 15.69 18.52
CA ARG A 346 -19.02 15.68 19.16
C ARG A 346 -18.54 17.07 19.51
N VAL A 347 -17.89 17.15 20.68
CA VAL A 347 -17.27 18.39 21.14
C VAL A 347 -16.09 18.76 20.26
N VAL A 348 -16.01 20.00 19.80
CA VAL A 348 -14.86 20.58 19.11
C VAL A 348 -14.14 21.63 19.96
N ILE A 349 -14.89 22.38 20.81
CA ILE A 349 -14.32 23.28 21.81
C ILE A 349 -14.96 22.95 23.14
N LYS A 350 -14.15 22.66 24.15
CA LYS A 350 -14.59 22.38 25.52
C LYS A 350 -15.12 23.65 26.22
N ALA A 351 -15.78 23.48 27.39
CA ALA A 351 -16.26 24.57 28.20
C ALA A 351 -15.15 25.53 28.68
N ASP A 352 -13.94 25.04 28.87
CA ASP A 352 -12.74 25.83 29.20
C ASP A 352 -12.10 26.54 28.00
N SER A 353 -12.75 26.53 26.83
CA SER A 353 -12.29 27.09 25.56
C SER A 353 -11.09 26.35 24.94
N THR A 354 -10.71 25.17 25.41
CA THR A 354 -9.68 24.34 24.78
C THR A 354 -10.24 23.53 23.62
N PHE A 355 -9.40 23.31 22.61
CA PHE A 355 -9.75 22.48 21.45
C PHE A 355 -9.67 20.99 21.79
N THR A 356 -10.56 20.20 21.20
CA THR A 356 -10.45 18.74 21.21
C THR A 356 -9.57 18.26 20.06
N TYR A 357 -9.17 16.98 20.09
CA TYR A 357 -8.46 16.33 18.96
C TYR A 357 -9.26 16.44 17.65
N LEU A 358 -10.60 16.32 17.73
CA LEU A 358 -11.44 16.44 16.55
C LEU A 358 -11.33 17.82 15.87
N ALA A 359 -11.19 18.89 16.65
CA ALA A 359 -11.00 20.23 16.10
C ALA A 359 -9.68 20.35 15.32
N GLY A 360 -8.61 19.74 15.83
CA GLY A 360 -7.33 19.61 15.12
C GLY A 360 -7.46 18.84 13.80
N ASP A 361 -8.14 17.69 13.83
CA ASP A 361 -8.34 16.85 12.63
C ASP A 361 -9.20 17.54 11.56
N ILE A 362 -10.21 18.29 11.98
CA ILE A 362 -11.02 19.12 11.07
C ILE A 362 -10.14 20.16 10.35
N ALA A 363 -9.32 20.89 11.11
CA ALA A 363 -8.42 21.90 10.55
C ALA A 363 -7.35 21.28 9.64
N TYR A 364 -6.85 20.13 10.02
CA TYR A 364 -5.86 19.41 9.21
C TYR A 364 -6.46 18.88 7.90
N ALA A 365 -7.68 18.35 7.92
CA ALA A 365 -8.38 17.95 6.70
C ALA A 365 -8.57 19.15 5.74
N LEU A 366 -8.96 20.32 6.28
CA LEU A 366 -9.06 21.56 5.50
C LEU A 366 -7.70 21.96 4.91
N SER A 367 -6.62 21.87 5.70
CA SER A 367 -5.26 22.17 5.25
C SER A 367 -4.81 21.25 4.09
N LYS A 368 -5.10 19.95 4.15
CA LYS A 368 -4.83 19.01 3.05
C LYS A 368 -5.53 19.44 1.76
N PHE A 369 -6.81 19.81 1.87
CA PHE A 369 -7.59 20.28 0.72
C PHE A 369 -7.05 21.60 0.14
N GLN A 370 -6.73 22.57 0.99
CA GLN A 370 -6.17 23.88 0.59
C GLN A 370 -4.81 23.73 -0.12
N ARG A 371 -4.02 22.70 0.24
CA ARG A 371 -2.76 22.32 -0.42
C ARG A 371 -2.99 21.56 -1.74
N GLY A 372 -4.24 21.36 -2.14
CA GLY A 372 -4.66 20.83 -3.43
C GLY A 372 -4.89 19.32 -3.48
N ALA A 373 -4.78 18.59 -2.38
CA ALA A 373 -5.06 17.15 -2.35
C ALA A 373 -6.55 16.88 -2.64
N LYS A 374 -6.82 15.87 -3.46
CA LYS A 374 -8.17 15.42 -3.83
C LYS A 374 -8.53 14.05 -3.21
N ILE A 375 -7.52 13.28 -2.82
CA ILE A 375 -7.70 12.03 -2.09
C ILE A 375 -6.81 12.10 -0.85
N PHE A 376 -7.40 11.85 0.31
CA PHE A 376 -6.71 11.73 1.59
C PHE A 376 -6.67 10.26 1.97
N ILE A 377 -5.48 9.69 2.11
CA ILE A 377 -5.31 8.29 2.49
C ILE A 377 -4.64 8.22 3.85
N MET A 378 -5.23 7.46 4.77
CA MET A 378 -4.74 7.32 6.14
C MET A 378 -4.77 5.84 6.57
N PRO A 379 -3.64 5.12 6.54
CA PRO A 379 -3.50 3.84 7.22
C PRO A 379 -3.49 4.05 8.74
N LEU A 380 -4.49 3.53 9.43
CA LEU A 380 -4.66 3.66 10.88
C LEU A 380 -4.75 2.29 11.55
N GLY A 381 -4.45 2.21 12.84
CA GLY A 381 -4.72 1.04 13.65
C GLY A 381 -6.22 0.72 13.72
N TYR A 382 -6.56 -0.55 13.91
CA TYR A 382 -7.95 -1.00 13.95
C TYR A 382 -8.76 -0.40 15.13
N ASP A 383 -8.09 0.03 16.18
CA ASP A 383 -8.64 0.77 17.32
C ASP A 383 -9.30 2.10 16.93
N HIS A 384 -8.94 2.67 15.76
CA HIS A 384 -9.54 3.89 15.20
C HIS A 384 -10.81 3.64 14.35
N ALA A 385 -11.35 2.42 14.29
CA ALA A 385 -12.49 2.08 13.42
C ALA A 385 -13.75 2.96 13.67
N GLY A 386 -14.04 3.31 14.93
CA GLY A 386 -15.14 4.20 15.29
C GLY A 386 -15.01 5.65 14.81
N TYR A 387 -13.80 6.04 14.38
CA TYR A 387 -13.50 7.41 13.96
C TYR A 387 -13.77 7.67 12.47
N VAL A 388 -13.84 6.60 11.67
CA VAL A 388 -13.87 6.65 10.20
C VAL A 388 -15.05 7.47 9.66
N LYS A 389 -16.27 7.15 10.09
CA LYS A 389 -17.50 7.82 9.60
C LYS A 389 -17.50 9.32 9.88
N ARG A 390 -17.05 9.69 11.07
CA ARG A 390 -16.98 11.08 11.54
C ARG A 390 -16.04 11.89 10.65
N LEU A 391 -14.83 11.40 10.43
CA LEU A 391 -13.84 12.10 9.63
C LEU A 391 -14.20 12.16 8.14
N ASP A 392 -14.85 11.11 7.61
CA ASP A 392 -15.39 11.11 6.24
C ASP A 392 -16.45 12.19 6.04
N GLY A 393 -17.38 12.34 7.03
CA GLY A 393 -18.37 13.41 7.03
C GLY A 393 -17.74 14.80 7.05
N VAL A 394 -16.72 15.00 7.89
CA VAL A 394 -15.94 16.25 7.95
C VAL A 394 -15.32 16.59 6.60
N VAL A 395 -14.61 15.64 5.99
CA VAL A 395 -13.93 15.85 4.70
C VAL A 395 -14.94 16.21 3.62
N LYS A 396 -16.02 15.44 3.47
CA LYS A 396 -17.07 15.70 2.47
C LYS A 396 -17.64 17.11 2.59
N THR A 397 -17.91 17.54 3.82
CA THR A 397 -18.48 18.85 4.09
C THR A 397 -17.50 19.98 3.83
N LEU A 398 -16.31 19.92 4.40
CA LEU A 398 -15.29 20.97 4.23
C LEU A 398 -14.88 21.17 2.78
N THR A 399 -14.96 20.12 1.99
CA THR A 399 -14.52 20.15 0.59
C THR A 399 -15.67 20.25 -0.43
N ASN A 400 -16.92 20.36 0.04
CA ASN A 400 -18.11 20.29 -0.81
C ASN A 400 -18.08 19.07 -1.76
N ASN A 401 -17.74 17.90 -1.23
CA ASN A 401 -17.55 16.63 -1.95
C ASN A 401 -16.47 16.68 -3.07
N GLN A 402 -15.54 17.64 -3.04
CA GLN A 402 -14.45 17.73 -4.02
C GLN A 402 -13.20 16.93 -3.63
N ALA A 403 -13.16 16.38 -2.43
CA ALA A 403 -12.11 15.46 -1.99
C ALA A 403 -12.72 14.22 -1.34
N GLU A 404 -11.97 13.12 -1.39
CA GLU A 404 -12.35 11.80 -0.87
C GLU A 404 -11.39 11.38 0.24
N LEU A 405 -11.94 10.81 1.33
CA LEU A 405 -11.17 10.20 2.40
C LEU A 405 -11.14 8.67 2.26
N LYS A 406 -9.96 8.09 2.37
CA LYS A 406 -9.73 6.63 2.40
C LYS A 406 -8.99 6.27 3.68
N ILE A 407 -9.70 5.81 4.68
CA ILE A 407 -9.09 5.23 5.88
C ILE A 407 -8.91 3.74 5.68
N ILE A 408 -7.68 3.27 5.91
CA ILE A 408 -7.30 1.87 5.75
C ILE A 408 -6.95 1.33 7.14
N LEU A 409 -7.77 0.44 7.66
CA LEU A 409 -7.56 -0.12 8.98
C LEU A 409 -6.54 -1.26 8.91
N CYS A 410 -5.48 -1.16 9.72
CA CYS A 410 -4.43 -2.14 9.85
C CYS A 410 -4.56 -2.87 11.20
N GLN A 411 -4.65 -4.21 11.15
CA GLN A 411 -4.65 -5.04 12.34
C GLN A 411 -3.27 -5.11 12.99
N MET A 412 -3.28 -5.32 14.29
CA MET A 412 -2.07 -5.47 15.10
C MET A 412 -1.25 -6.69 14.66
N VAL A 413 0.06 -6.55 14.72
CA VAL A 413 1.02 -7.65 14.56
C VAL A 413 1.48 -8.07 15.95
N LYS A 414 1.44 -9.37 16.21
CA LYS A 414 2.06 -9.94 17.39
C LYS A 414 3.46 -10.42 17.02
N PHE A 415 4.45 -9.90 17.73
CA PHE A 415 5.82 -10.34 17.55
C PHE A 415 6.11 -11.52 18.49
N VAL A 416 6.65 -12.59 17.90
CA VAL A 416 7.03 -13.79 18.63
C VAL A 416 8.48 -14.14 18.31
N LYS A 417 9.15 -14.78 19.25
CA LYS A 417 10.47 -15.38 19.07
C LYS A 417 10.44 -16.76 19.71
N ASP A 418 10.77 -17.79 18.97
CA ASP A 418 10.71 -19.19 19.40
C ASP A 418 9.33 -19.56 19.96
N ASN A 419 8.26 -19.14 19.26
CA ASN A 419 6.85 -19.30 19.63
C ASN A 419 6.43 -18.64 20.96
N LYS A 420 7.24 -17.73 21.53
CA LYS A 420 6.89 -16.96 22.73
C LYS A 420 6.57 -15.52 22.38
N PRO A 421 5.43 -14.98 22.85
CA PRO A 421 5.07 -13.57 22.62
C PRO A 421 6.11 -12.63 23.24
N LEU A 422 6.55 -11.64 22.48
CA LEU A 422 7.38 -10.56 22.98
C LEU A 422 6.47 -9.52 23.64
N LYS A 423 6.65 -9.30 24.96
CA LYS A 423 5.86 -8.33 25.73
C LYS A 423 6.33 -6.91 25.42
N MET A 424 5.39 -6.02 25.13
CA MET A 424 5.65 -4.63 24.77
C MET A 424 4.83 -3.68 25.64
N SER A 425 5.49 -2.73 26.34
CA SER A 425 4.84 -1.64 27.05
C SER A 425 5.73 -0.41 27.12
N LYS A 426 5.37 0.67 26.40
CA LYS A 426 6.10 1.97 26.45
C LYS A 426 6.17 2.54 27.88
N ARG A 427 5.07 2.41 28.67
CA ARG A 427 5.00 2.95 30.04
C ARG A 427 5.90 2.20 31.02
N ALA A 428 6.18 0.92 30.77
CA ALA A 428 7.05 0.11 31.59
C ALA A 428 8.53 0.14 31.15
N GLY A 429 8.86 0.88 30.08
CA GLY A 429 10.21 0.92 29.51
C GLY A 429 10.60 -0.33 28.72
N ASN A 430 9.71 -1.34 28.64
CA ASN A 430 9.96 -2.63 28.00
C ASN A 430 9.22 -2.69 26.66
N PHE A 431 9.78 -2.13 25.61
CA PHE A 431 9.24 -2.28 24.25
C PHE A 431 10.40 -2.52 23.28
N ILE A 432 10.12 -3.32 22.26
CA ILE A 432 11.08 -3.60 21.19
C ILE A 432 10.96 -2.48 20.16
N THR A 433 12.07 -1.85 19.86
CA THR A 433 12.14 -0.81 18.84
C THR A 433 12.10 -1.41 17.43
N ALA A 434 11.65 -0.62 16.46
CA ALA A 434 11.74 -1.00 15.05
C ALA A 434 13.21 -1.25 14.65
N ARG A 435 14.14 -0.47 15.22
CA ARG A 435 15.58 -0.59 14.99
C ARG A 435 16.12 -1.95 15.37
N GLU A 436 15.82 -2.44 16.58
CA GLU A 436 16.26 -3.76 17.03
C GLU A 436 15.80 -4.88 16.10
N VAL A 437 14.55 -4.80 15.62
CA VAL A 437 14.03 -5.80 14.67
C VAL A 437 14.70 -5.68 13.30
N ILE A 438 14.95 -4.46 12.80
CA ILE A 438 15.66 -4.25 11.54
C ILE A 438 17.08 -4.81 11.61
N ASP A 439 17.78 -4.59 12.72
CA ASP A 439 19.14 -5.07 12.93
C ASP A 439 19.19 -6.61 13.01
N GLU A 440 18.13 -7.26 13.48
CA GLU A 440 18.03 -8.72 13.57
C GLU A 440 17.64 -9.38 12.24
N VAL A 441 16.61 -8.86 11.53
CA VAL A 441 16.03 -9.54 10.36
C VAL A 441 16.27 -8.82 9.03
N GLY A 442 16.75 -7.60 9.05
CA GLY A 442 16.93 -6.74 7.89
C GLY A 442 15.67 -6.01 7.44
N SER A 443 15.85 -4.84 6.83
CA SER A 443 14.76 -4.00 6.34
C SER A 443 13.93 -4.70 5.24
N ASP A 444 14.58 -5.34 4.26
CA ASP A 444 13.92 -5.96 3.11
C ASP A 444 12.96 -7.08 3.54
N ALA A 445 13.41 -7.94 4.47
CA ALA A 445 12.60 -9.01 5.01
C ALA A 445 11.37 -8.46 5.76
N LEU A 446 11.59 -7.45 6.61
CA LEU A 446 10.52 -6.82 7.36
C LEU A 446 9.50 -6.14 6.42
N ARG A 447 9.95 -5.40 5.40
CA ARG A 447 9.09 -4.74 4.41
C ARG A 447 8.23 -5.72 3.63
N PHE A 448 8.81 -6.81 3.15
CA PHE A 448 8.07 -7.80 2.37
C PHE A 448 7.08 -8.60 3.23
N LEU A 449 7.54 -9.10 4.38
CA LEU A 449 6.74 -10.00 5.22
C LEU A 449 5.56 -9.31 5.88
N MET A 450 5.68 -8.01 6.23
CA MET A 450 4.54 -7.23 6.76
C MET A 450 3.38 -7.14 5.77
N LEU A 451 3.64 -7.33 4.47
CA LEU A 451 2.64 -7.32 3.40
C LEU A 451 2.33 -8.71 2.83
N CYS A 452 2.87 -9.79 3.41
CA CYS A 452 2.46 -11.16 3.07
C CYS A 452 1.12 -11.58 3.70
N ARG A 453 0.40 -10.64 4.28
CA ARG A 453 -0.97 -10.81 4.81
C ARG A 453 -1.77 -9.55 4.52
N LYS A 454 -3.08 -9.73 4.30
CA LYS A 454 -3.99 -8.61 4.13
C LYS A 454 -3.97 -7.72 5.38
N ASN A 455 -4.02 -6.39 5.22
CA ASN A 455 -3.89 -5.43 6.31
C ASN A 455 -4.92 -5.61 7.45
N ASP A 456 -6.13 -6.07 7.13
CA ASP A 456 -7.22 -6.32 8.09
C ASP A 456 -7.13 -7.69 8.81
N THR A 457 -6.10 -8.48 8.51
CA THR A 457 -5.89 -9.81 9.12
C THR A 457 -4.80 -9.73 10.17
N PRO A 458 -5.07 -10.13 11.43
CA PRO A 458 -4.03 -10.28 12.44
C PRO A 458 -3.00 -11.34 12.01
N PHE A 459 -1.74 -11.14 12.38
CA PHE A 459 -0.76 -12.21 12.19
C PHE A 459 0.37 -12.16 13.22
N ASP A 460 0.98 -13.29 13.44
CA ASP A 460 2.14 -13.45 14.31
C ASP A 460 3.41 -13.38 13.45
N PHE A 461 4.28 -12.42 13.77
CA PHE A 461 5.57 -12.23 13.12
C PHE A 461 6.64 -12.93 13.94
N ASP A 462 7.11 -14.07 13.43
CA ASP A 462 8.11 -14.89 14.10
C ASP A 462 9.52 -14.51 13.62
N LEU A 463 10.28 -13.84 14.51
CA LEU A 463 11.65 -13.40 14.21
C LEU A 463 12.57 -14.55 13.84
N SER A 464 12.40 -15.71 14.48
CA SER A 464 13.27 -16.87 14.22
C SER A 464 13.07 -17.42 12.80
N LYS A 465 11.82 -17.39 12.27
CA LYS A 465 11.51 -17.88 10.92
C LYS A 465 11.94 -16.93 9.81
N VAL A 466 12.01 -15.64 10.12
CA VAL A 466 12.33 -14.60 9.13
C VAL A 466 13.78 -14.66 8.67
N VAL A 467 14.69 -15.10 9.52
CA VAL A 467 16.12 -15.24 9.19
C VAL A 467 16.46 -16.56 8.49
N GLU A 468 15.50 -17.48 8.39
CA GLU A 468 15.73 -18.77 7.73
C GLU A 468 15.91 -18.61 6.21
N GLN A 469 16.97 -19.23 5.68
CA GLN A 469 17.23 -19.31 4.23
C GLN A 469 16.51 -20.53 3.64
N SER A 470 15.18 -20.54 3.72
CA SER A 470 14.36 -21.67 3.27
C SER A 470 13.22 -21.20 2.36
N LYS A 471 12.56 -22.18 1.71
CA LYS A 471 11.35 -21.93 0.91
C LYS A 471 10.19 -21.36 1.73
N ASP A 472 10.24 -21.54 3.05
CA ASP A 472 9.21 -21.08 3.98
C ASP A 472 9.37 -19.57 4.31
N ASN A 473 10.50 -18.96 3.91
CA ASN A 473 10.71 -17.52 3.95
C ASN A 473 10.34 -16.89 2.59
N PRO A 474 9.20 -16.18 2.49
CA PRO A 474 8.69 -15.69 1.20
C PRO A 474 9.63 -14.74 0.46
N ILE A 475 10.31 -13.83 1.17
CA ILE A 475 11.24 -12.89 0.52
C ILE A 475 12.48 -13.61 0.00
N PHE A 476 13.03 -14.54 0.78
CA PHE A 476 14.15 -15.36 0.34
C PHE A 476 13.79 -16.10 -0.96
N TYR A 477 12.59 -16.71 -1.02
CA TYR A 477 12.12 -17.48 -2.15
C TYR A 477 11.98 -16.64 -3.43
N VAL A 478 11.48 -15.40 -3.32
CA VAL A 478 11.37 -14.45 -4.43
C VAL A 478 12.75 -13.96 -4.88
N GLN A 479 13.63 -13.59 -3.94
CA GLN A 479 15.01 -13.17 -4.22
C GLN A 479 15.81 -14.31 -4.91
N TYR A 480 15.61 -15.53 -4.45
CA TYR A 480 16.25 -16.70 -5.04
C TYR A 480 15.79 -16.96 -6.48
N ALA A 481 14.51 -16.71 -6.80
CA ALA A 481 14.04 -16.77 -8.19
C ALA A 481 14.76 -15.74 -9.07
N HIS A 482 14.93 -14.50 -8.58
CA HIS A 482 15.66 -13.47 -9.32
C HIS A 482 17.13 -13.83 -9.52
N ALA A 483 17.82 -14.27 -8.47
CA ALA A 483 19.22 -14.68 -8.54
C ALA A 483 19.43 -15.87 -9.49
N ARG A 484 18.51 -16.84 -9.50
CA ARG A 484 18.52 -17.94 -10.49
C ARG A 484 18.39 -17.44 -11.93
N CYS A 485 17.51 -16.48 -12.18
CA CYS A 485 17.41 -15.85 -13.51
C CYS A 485 18.76 -15.23 -13.93
N CYS A 486 19.40 -14.49 -13.01
CA CYS A 486 20.73 -13.91 -13.27
C CYS A 486 21.77 -14.99 -13.58
N SER A 487 21.78 -16.09 -12.80
CA SER A 487 22.70 -17.22 -13.02
C SER A 487 22.49 -17.90 -14.36
N VAL A 488 21.23 -18.09 -14.82
CA VAL A 488 20.96 -18.66 -16.17
C VAL A 488 21.53 -17.77 -17.25
N LEU A 489 21.30 -16.46 -17.18
CA LEU A 489 21.78 -15.51 -18.18
C LEU A 489 23.30 -15.45 -18.20
N LYS A 490 23.97 -15.47 -17.04
CA LYS A 490 25.43 -15.52 -16.93
C LYS A 490 26.02 -16.80 -17.50
N ASN A 491 25.44 -17.96 -17.18
CA ASN A 491 25.86 -19.25 -17.72
C ASN A 491 25.70 -19.31 -19.24
N ALA A 492 24.60 -18.78 -19.78
CA ALA A 492 24.40 -18.69 -21.23
C ALA A 492 25.47 -17.82 -21.88
N GLN A 493 25.83 -16.69 -21.27
CA GLN A 493 26.91 -15.82 -21.72
C GLN A 493 28.26 -16.56 -21.78
N GLU A 494 28.58 -17.35 -20.76
CA GLU A 494 29.83 -18.11 -20.71
C GLU A 494 29.89 -19.20 -21.81
N ILE A 495 28.74 -19.87 -22.07
CA ILE A 495 28.64 -20.95 -23.06
C ILE A 495 28.68 -20.42 -24.49
N PHE A 496 27.88 -19.43 -24.80
CA PHE A 496 27.69 -18.94 -26.15
C PHE A 496 28.57 -17.74 -26.51
N LYS A 497 29.31 -17.17 -25.56
CA LYS A 497 30.12 -15.93 -25.69
C LYS A 497 29.32 -14.72 -26.17
N ILE A 498 28.02 -14.70 -25.86
CA ILE A 498 27.06 -13.65 -26.18
C ILE A 498 26.61 -13.01 -24.88
N ASN A 499 26.59 -11.68 -24.81
CA ASN A 499 26.14 -11.00 -23.59
C ASN A 499 24.61 -11.00 -23.48
N PHE A 500 24.05 -11.99 -22.80
CA PHE A 500 22.61 -12.06 -22.51
C PHE A 500 22.18 -11.24 -21.27
N SER A 501 23.13 -10.73 -20.50
CA SER A 501 22.86 -9.83 -19.39
C SER A 501 22.56 -8.41 -19.88
N ASP A 502 23.16 -8.01 -21.01
CA ASP A 502 22.76 -6.83 -21.77
C ASP A 502 21.61 -7.22 -22.72
N PRO A 503 20.45 -6.56 -22.60
CA PRO A 503 19.26 -6.94 -23.37
C PRO A 503 19.37 -6.66 -24.87
N VAL A 504 20.43 -6.05 -25.35
CA VAL A 504 20.56 -5.63 -26.78
C VAL A 504 20.40 -6.81 -27.73
N GLU A 505 21.03 -7.93 -27.45
CA GLU A 505 20.95 -9.10 -28.34
C GLU A 505 19.59 -9.78 -28.30
N LEU A 506 19.02 -9.99 -27.10
CA LEU A 506 17.65 -10.50 -26.97
C LEU A 506 16.64 -9.55 -27.60
N LYS A 507 16.80 -8.22 -27.43
CA LYS A 507 15.99 -7.20 -28.10
C LYS A 507 16.07 -7.31 -29.62
N ASN A 508 17.27 -7.50 -30.16
CA ASN A 508 17.48 -7.63 -31.61
C ASN A 508 16.83 -8.91 -32.14
N LEU A 509 16.93 -10.03 -31.44
CA LEU A 509 16.22 -11.26 -31.77
C LEU A 509 14.72 -11.06 -31.82
N CYS A 510 14.14 -10.50 -30.76
CA CYS A 510 12.69 -10.21 -30.67
C CYS A 510 12.21 -9.24 -31.76
N LYS A 511 13.02 -8.22 -32.13
CA LYS A 511 12.69 -7.27 -33.19
C LYS A 511 12.80 -7.89 -34.59
N LYS A 512 13.73 -8.80 -34.80
CA LYS A 512 13.97 -9.44 -36.10
C LYS A 512 12.86 -10.44 -36.44
N ASN A 513 12.53 -11.31 -35.55
CA ASN A 513 11.45 -12.30 -35.69
C ASN A 513 10.99 -12.78 -34.33
N ILE A 514 9.71 -12.62 -34.02
CA ILE A 514 9.10 -13.06 -32.74
C ILE A 514 8.72 -14.55 -32.75
N ASP A 515 8.61 -15.17 -33.94
CA ASP A 515 8.08 -16.53 -34.10
C ASP A 515 8.99 -17.60 -33.46
N PHE A 516 10.27 -17.30 -33.19
CA PHE A 516 11.11 -18.24 -32.45
C PHE A 516 10.60 -18.53 -31.04
N LEU A 517 9.76 -17.63 -30.45
CA LEU A 517 9.10 -17.83 -29.16
C LEU A 517 8.02 -18.91 -29.23
N ASP A 518 7.52 -19.30 -30.41
CA ASP A 518 6.57 -20.43 -30.57
C ASP A 518 7.16 -21.77 -30.09
N LYS A 519 8.49 -21.83 -29.88
CA LYS A 519 9.18 -22.98 -29.29
C LYS A 519 8.90 -23.16 -27.79
N LEU A 520 8.39 -22.11 -27.10
CA LEU A 520 7.91 -22.18 -25.73
C LEU A 520 6.53 -22.85 -25.70
N ASN A 521 6.53 -24.18 -25.66
CA ASN A 521 5.32 -24.99 -25.82
C ASN A 521 5.08 -25.99 -24.66
N ASP A 522 5.99 -26.10 -23.70
CA ASP A 522 5.73 -26.85 -22.48
C ASP A 522 4.64 -26.16 -21.64
N GLU A 523 3.78 -26.94 -21.02
CA GLU A 523 2.69 -26.42 -20.19
C GLU A 523 3.21 -25.47 -19.07
N GLY A 524 4.33 -25.81 -18.45
CA GLY A 524 4.94 -24.97 -17.41
C GLY A 524 5.47 -23.65 -17.95
N GLU A 525 6.04 -23.64 -19.17
CA GLU A 525 6.48 -22.42 -19.85
C GLU A 525 5.29 -21.50 -20.16
N ILE A 526 4.20 -22.07 -20.73
CA ILE A 526 2.97 -21.34 -21.08
C ILE A 526 2.33 -20.74 -19.82
N GLU A 527 2.22 -21.51 -18.75
CA GLU A 527 1.61 -21.04 -17.49
C GLU A 527 2.46 -19.92 -16.85
N LEU A 528 3.77 -20.03 -16.89
CA LEU A 528 4.67 -18.96 -16.42
C LEU A 528 4.48 -17.68 -17.25
N ILE A 529 4.33 -17.78 -18.58
CA ILE A 529 4.04 -16.63 -19.45
C ILE A 529 2.70 -15.98 -19.11
N LYS A 530 1.65 -16.79 -18.90
CA LYS A 530 0.33 -16.28 -18.47
C LYS A 530 0.41 -15.58 -17.10
N LYS A 531 1.20 -16.11 -16.16
CA LYS A 531 1.43 -15.47 -14.86
C LYS A 531 2.14 -14.13 -15.05
N ILE A 532 3.18 -14.06 -15.90
CA ILE A 532 3.86 -12.80 -16.26
C ILE A 532 2.86 -11.80 -16.86
N ALA A 533 2.00 -12.25 -17.78
CA ALA A 533 1.00 -11.41 -18.43
C ALA A 533 -0.01 -10.80 -17.44
N ASN A 534 -0.26 -11.45 -16.29
CA ASN A 534 -1.17 -10.97 -15.25
C ASN A 534 -0.58 -9.83 -14.40
N PHE A 535 0.70 -9.49 -14.53
CA PHE A 535 1.38 -8.52 -13.66
C PHE A 535 0.69 -7.15 -13.62
N LEU A 536 0.43 -6.56 -14.80
CA LEU A 536 -0.19 -5.23 -14.86
C LEU A 536 -1.61 -5.23 -14.29
N ARG A 537 -2.37 -6.31 -14.45
CA ARG A 537 -3.67 -6.44 -13.80
C ARG A 537 -3.54 -6.46 -12.27
N VAL A 538 -2.54 -7.17 -11.73
CA VAL A 538 -2.29 -7.18 -10.28
C VAL A 538 -1.97 -5.77 -9.78
N ILE A 539 -1.19 -5.00 -10.53
CA ILE A 539 -0.92 -3.59 -10.24
C ILE A 539 -2.23 -2.77 -10.22
N GLU A 540 -3.05 -2.86 -11.27
CA GLU A 540 -4.33 -2.14 -11.35
C GLU A 540 -5.26 -2.48 -10.17
N MET A 541 -5.40 -3.77 -9.85
CA MET A 541 -6.20 -4.22 -8.71
C MET A 541 -5.65 -3.73 -7.37
N SER A 542 -4.32 -3.72 -7.21
CA SER A 542 -3.66 -3.22 -6.00
C SER A 542 -3.92 -1.72 -5.80
N VAL A 543 -3.95 -0.95 -6.88
CA VAL A 543 -4.27 0.48 -6.87
C VAL A 543 -5.76 0.70 -6.59
N GLN A 544 -6.63 -0.01 -7.30
CA GLN A 544 -8.10 0.16 -7.20
C GLN A 544 -8.61 -0.08 -5.78
N TYR A 545 -8.04 -1.08 -5.08
CA TYR A 545 -8.48 -1.47 -3.73
C TYR A 545 -7.53 -0.97 -2.63
N PHE A 546 -6.46 -0.25 -2.98
CA PHE A 546 -5.40 0.13 -2.06
C PHE A 546 -4.80 -1.07 -1.32
N GLU A 547 -4.57 -2.19 -2.00
CA GLU A 547 -4.15 -3.47 -1.45
C GLU A 547 -2.77 -3.91 -1.97
N PRO A 548 -1.66 -3.29 -1.53
CA PRO A 548 -0.30 -3.62 -2.00
C PRO A 548 0.12 -5.06 -1.70
N HIS A 549 -0.50 -5.73 -0.72
CA HIS A 549 -0.24 -7.14 -0.41
C HIS A 549 -0.52 -8.09 -1.59
N ARG A 550 -1.37 -7.72 -2.54
CA ARG A 550 -1.61 -8.50 -3.77
C ARG A 550 -0.35 -8.70 -4.58
N ILE A 551 0.54 -7.70 -4.58
CA ILE A 551 1.83 -7.78 -5.29
C ILE A 551 2.76 -8.77 -4.58
N ALA A 552 2.79 -8.79 -3.24
CA ALA A 552 3.58 -9.75 -2.50
C ALA A 552 3.14 -11.19 -2.78
N PHE A 553 1.83 -11.46 -2.78
CA PHE A 553 1.27 -12.77 -3.14
C PHE A 553 1.61 -13.17 -4.57
N TYR A 554 1.43 -12.23 -5.51
CA TYR A 554 1.77 -12.46 -6.91
C TYR A 554 3.25 -12.83 -7.11
N LEU A 555 4.17 -12.12 -6.46
CA LEU A 555 5.61 -12.41 -6.56
C LEU A 555 5.96 -13.79 -5.98
N GLN A 556 5.32 -14.19 -4.88
CA GLN A 556 5.50 -15.54 -4.31
C GLN A 556 5.01 -16.63 -5.27
N GLU A 557 3.82 -16.47 -5.84
CA GLU A 557 3.27 -17.40 -6.81
C GLU A 557 4.12 -17.48 -8.08
N LEU A 558 4.58 -16.32 -8.59
CA LEU A 558 5.44 -16.24 -9.77
C LEU A 558 6.78 -16.96 -9.53
N ALA A 559 7.38 -16.76 -8.35
CA ALA A 559 8.60 -17.46 -7.97
C ALA A 559 8.37 -18.98 -7.85
N SER A 560 7.21 -19.39 -7.29
CA SER A 560 6.85 -20.81 -7.17
C SER A 560 6.73 -21.49 -8.53
N ASP A 561 6.03 -20.86 -9.48
CA ASP A 561 5.86 -21.40 -10.85
C ASP A 561 7.22 -21.52 -11.55
N PHE A 562 8.11 -20.53 -11.39
CA PHE A 562 9.46 -20.60 -11.95
C PHE A 562 10.30 -21.70 -11.32
N HIS A 563 10.29 -21.86 -10.00
CA HIS A 563 11.03 -22.92 -9.33
C HIS A 563 10.51 -24.32 -9.71
N ALA A 564 9.19 -24.46 -9.91
CA ALA A 564 8.61 -25.70 -10.42
C ALA A 564 9.13 -26.03 -11.84
N LEU A 565 9.17 -25.03 -12.74
CA LEU A 565 9.72 -25.19 -14.08
C LEU A 565 11.21 -25.52 -14.05
N TRP A 566 11.98 -24.87 -13.16
CA TRP A 566 13.40 -25.18 -12.95
C TRP A 566 13.62 -26.65 -12.55
N ASN A 567 12.82 -27.16 -11.60
CA ASN A 567 12.93 -28.55 -11.13
C ASN A 567 12.59 -29.54 -12.23
N LYS A 568 11.54 -29.27 -13.04
CA LYS A 568 11.25 -30.06 -14.26
C LYS A 568 12.45 -30.14 -15.20
N GLY A 569 13.18 -29.04 -15.42
CA GLY A 569 14.38 -28.99 -16.23
C GLY A 569 15.56 -29.79 -15.66
N SER A 570 15.60 -29.98 -14.32
CA SER A 570 16.59 -30.85 -13.68
C SER A 570 16.29 -32.33 -13.90
N GLU A 571 15.02 -32.71 -13.94
CA GLU A 571 14.55 -34.09 -14.18
C GLU A 571 14.51 -34.43 -15.68
N ASN A 572 14.15 -33.47 -16.53
CA ASN A 572 14.05 -33.62 -17.97
C ASN A 572 15.04 -32.69 -18.70
N PRO A 573 16.15 -33.22 -19.28
CA PRO A 573 17.15 -32.41 -19.95
C PRO A 573 16.60 -31.55 -21.09
N HIS A 574 15.51 -31.97 -21.75
CA HIS A 574 14.89 -31.20 -22.84
C HIS A 574 14.17 -29.91 -22.33
N LEU A 575 13.92 -29.80 -21.03
CA LEU A 575 13.30 -28.63 -20.39
C LEU A 575 14.33 -27.72 -19.71
N LYS A 576 15.64 -28.00 -19.82
CA LYS A 576 16.68 -27.08 -19.33
C LYS A 576 16.62 -25.75 -20.09
N PHE A 577 16.84 -24.64 -19.36
CA PHE A 577 16.85 -23.31 -19.98
C PHE A 577 17.94 -23.14 -21.01
N ILE A 578 19.05 -23.87 -20.92
CA ILE A 578 20.18 -23.85 -21.85
C ILE A 578 20.36 -25.25 -22.44
N ILE A 579 20.17 -25.36 -23.74
CA ILE A 579 20.41 -26.57 -24.54
C ILE A 579 21.46 -26.22 -25.60
N LYS A 580 22.69 -26.71 -25.42
CA LYS A 580 23.85 -26.33 -26.25
C LYS A 580 23.63 -26.59 -27.73
N ASP A 581 22.98 -27.71 -28.07
CA ASP A 581 22.76 -28.14 -29.43
C ASP A 581 21.49 -27.58 -30.08
N ASN A 582 20.75 -26.72 -29.37
CA ASN A 582 19.52 -26.08 -29.85
C ASN A 582 19.44 -24.62 -29.38
N ILE A 583 20.08 -23.75 -30.16
CA ILE A 583 20.17 -22.31 -29.84
C ILE A 583 18.83 -21.62 -29.90
N ASP A 584 17.92 -22.06 -30.79
CA ASP A 584 16.62 -21.40 -30.95
C ASP A 584 15.74 -21.57 -29.72
N ILE A 585 15.59 -22.79 -29.16
CA ILE A 585 14.83 -23.01 -27.93
C ILE A 585 15.52 -22.35 -26.72
N THR A 586 16.87 -22.36 -26.73
CA THR A 586 17.66 -21.66 -25.72
C THR A 586 17.35 -20.16 -25.74
N ASN A 587 17.37 -19.50 -26.89
CA ASN A 587 17.05 -18.09 -27.05
C ASN A 587 15.62 -17.78 -26.58
N ALA A 588 14.64 -18.63 -26.93
CA ALA A 588 13.26 -18.47 -26.48
C ALA A 588 13.16 -18.53 -24.94
N ARG A 589 13.82 -19.52 -24.32
CA ARG A 589 13.86 -19.66 -22.85
C ARG A 589 14.63 -18.53 -22.16
N LEU A 590 15.69 -18.02 -22.76
CA LEU A 590 16.41 -16.86 -22.22
C LEU A 590 15.56 -15.59 -22.27
N CYS A 591 14.72 -15.40 -23.30
CA CYS A 591 13.74 -14.33 -23.33
C CYS A 591 12.72 -14.46 -22.20
N LEU A 592 12.20 -15.67 -21.93
CA LEU A 592 11.29 -15.94 -20.83
C LEU A 592 11.94 -15.64 -19.47
N VAL A 593 13.16 -16.14 -19.23
CA VAL A 593 13.94 -15.90 -18.01
C VAL A 593 14.23 -14.40 -17.82
N PHE A 594 14.58 -13.70 -18.89
CA PHE A 594 14.83 -12.26 -18.82
C PHE A 594 13.55 -11.45 -18.54
N ALA A 595 12.42 -11.82 -19.13
CA ALA A 595 11.13 -11.21 -18.84
C ALA A 595 10.72 -11.45 -17.38
N LEU A 596 10.88 -12.66 -16.87
CA LEU A 596 10.63 -13.02 -15.48
C LEU A 596 11.49 -12.20 -14.52
N LYS A 597 12.82 -12.13 -14.78
CA LYS A 597 13.77 -11.30 -14.01
C LYS A 597 13.26 -9.87 -13.87
N LYS A 598 12.83 -9.25 -14.98
CA LYS A 598 12.32 -7.87 -14.98
C LYS A 598 11.03 -7.71 -14.18
N VAL A 599 10.11 -8.65 -14.30
CA VAL A 599 8.83 -8.58 -13.57
C VAL A 599 9.07 -8.69 -12.06
N ILE A 600 9.93 -9.63 -11.64
CA ILE A 600 10.29 -9.76 -10.20
C ILE A 600 10.96 -8.47 -9.71
N ALA A 601 11.94 -7.94 -10.46
CA ALA A 601 12.65 -6.71 -10.11
C ALA A 601 11.68 -5.52 -9.99
N SER A 602 10.76 -5.34 -10.96
CA SER A 602 9.77 -4.26 -10.94
C SER A 602 8.78 -4.41 -9.77
N GLY A 603 8.39 -5.64 -9.43
CA GLY A 603 7.55 -5.91 -8.28
C GLY A 603 8.26 -5.58 -6.96
N LEU A 604 9.53 -5.98 -6.79
CA LEU A 604 10.34 -5.68 -5.61
C LEU A 604 10.64 -4.18 -5.47
N GLU A 605 10.79 -3.44 -6.57
CA GLU A 605 11.01 -1.98 -6.57
C GLU A 605 9.84 -1.24 -5.88
N ILE A 606 8.59 -1.72 -6.03
CA ILE A 606 7.41 -1.14 -5.34
C ILE A 606 7.59 -1.22 -3.82
N PHE A 607 8.20 -2.30 -3.32
CA PHE A 607 8.52 -2.48 -1.91
C PHE A 607 9.79 -1.72 -1.47
N SER A 608 10.46 -1.00 -2.37
CA SER A 608 11.80 -0.43 -2.16
C SER A 608 12.84 -1.50 -1.78
N ILE A 609 12.70 -2.69 -2.32
CA ILE A 609 13.61 -3.82 -2.12
C ILE A 609 14.48 -3.98 -3.36
N LYS A 610 15.78 -4.03 -3.15
CA LYS A 610 16.74 -4.29 -4.24
C LYS A 610 16.76 -5.79 -4.58
N PRO A 611 16.53 -6.18 -5.84
CA PRO A 611 16.62 -7.58 -6.23
C PRO A 611 18.05 -8.11 -6.14
N SER A 612 18.22 -9.30 -5.56
CA SER A 612 19.51 -9.96 -5.43
C SER A 612 19.94 -10.58 -6.75
N GLU A 613 21.15 -10.28 -7.21
CA GLU A 613 21.70 -10.90 -8.41
C GLU A 613 22.39 -12.24 -8.13
N GLU A 614 22.91 -12.41 -6.93
CA GLU A 614 23.55 -13.62 -6.44
C GLU A 614 23.08 -13.90 -5.00
N MET A 615 22.88 -15.15 -4.67
CA MET A 615 22.58 -15.59 -3.30
C MET A 615 23.61 -16.67 -2.95
N LYS A 616 24.28 -16.45 -1.82
CA LYS A 616 25.28 -17.37 -1.26
C LYS A 616 24.65 -18.35 -0.31
#